data_524b94971f2bcf6060450015d74e6a03
#
_entry.id   524b94971f2bcf6060450015d74e6a03
#
_cell.length_a   1.000
_cell.length_b   1.000
_cell.length_c   1.000
_cell.angle_alpha   90.00
_cell.angle_beta   90.00
_cell.angle_gamma   90.00
#
_symmetry.space_group_name_H-M   'P 1'
#
loop_
_entity.id
_entity.type
_entity.pdbx_description
1 polymer ?
#
loop_
_entity_poly.entity_id
_entity_poly.type
_entity_poly.pdbx_seq_one_letter_code
_entity_poly.pdbx_strand_id
1 'polypeptide(L)' 'MVSAIYDSQFTVQCVHCLGEFVILANEADVSSWKRGDKYIQDALGYLSAGDRELFISQTCDGCFRKMYELFLDPEE' A
#
# COMPACT_ATOMS: atom_id res chain seq x y z
N MET A 1 24.10 10.76 -6.16
CA MET A 1 23.46 10.47 -6.39
C MET A 1 22.49 9.94 -5.73
N VAL A 2 21.68 9.99 -5.83
CA VAL A 2 20.72 9.63 -5.14
C VAL A 2 20.34 8.36 -5.27
N SER A 3 20.23 7.63 -4.35
CA SER A 3 19.84 6.41 -4.48
C SER A 3 18.51 6.31 -4.78
N ALA A 4 18.17 5.46 -5.54
CA ALA A 4 16.91 5.31 -5.95
C ALA A 4 16.23 4.37 -5.07
N ILE A 5 15.64 4.87 -4.03
CA ILE A 5 14.78 4.06 -3.25
C ILE A 5 13.61 3.63 -4.08
N TYR A 6 13.14 4.54 -4.97
CA TYR A 6 11.98 4.23 -5.78
C TYR A 6 12.45 3.92 -7.19
N ASP A 7 12.96 2.73 -7.40
CA ASP A 7 13.47 2.37 -8.72
C ASP A 7 12.41 1.70 -9.58
N SER A 8 11.23 1.46 -9.06
CA SER A 8 10.18 0.79 -9.82
C SER A 8 8.83 1.42 -9.55
N GLN A 9 7.95 1.23 -10.51
CA GLN A 9 6.64 1.80 -10.47
C GLN A 9 5.64 0.65 -10.48
N PHE A 10 4.74 0.62 -9.53
CA PHE A 10 3.76 -0.44 -9.44
C PHE A 10 2.37 0.14 -9.58
N THR A 11 1.56 -0.46 -10.43
CA THR A 11 0.19 -0.03 -10.58
C THR A 11 -0.71 -1.03 -9.90
N VAL A 12 -1.50 -0.56 -8.95
CA VAL A 12 -2.40 -1.41 -8.21
C VAL A 12 -3.82 -0.90 -8.40
N GLN A 13 -4.72 -1.79 -8.74
CA GLN A 13 -6.11 -1.40 -8.91
C GLN A 13 -6.87 -1.70 -7.63
N CYS A 14 -7.60 -0.71 -7.13
CA CYS A 14 -8.44 -0.92 -5.97
C CYS A 14 -9.60 -1.83 -6.36
N VAL A 15 -9.82 -2.87 -5.57
CA VAL A 15 -10.86 -3.84 -5.90
C VAL A 15 -12.25 -3.31 -5.58
N HIS A 16 -12.34 -2.20 -4.88
CA HIS A 16 -13.64 -1.64 -4.50
C HIS A 16 -14.10 -0.56 -5.46
N CYS A 17 -13.27 0.42 -5.74
CA CYS A 17 -13.67 1.50 -6.63
C CYS A 17 -13.10 1.35 -8.03
N LEU A 18 -12.23 0.36 -8.23
CA LEU A 18 -11.62 0.04 -9.51
C LEU A 18 -10.70 1.13 -10.04
N GLY A 19 -10.34 2.08 -9.21
CA GLY A 19 -9.37 3.10 -9.58
C GLY A 19 -7.97 2.53 -9.60
N GLU A 20 -7.13 3.04 -10.47
CA GLU A 20 -5.75 2.60 -10.55
C GLU A 20 -4.85 3.58 -9.83
N PHE A 21 -3.94 3.07 -9.06
CA PHE A 21 -3.03 3.89 -8.28
C PHE A 21 -1.61 3.46 -8.55
N VAL A 22 -0.73 4.43 -8.74
CA VAL A 22 0.66 4.17 -9.03
C VAL A 22 1.44 4.36 -7.74
N ILE A 23 2.24 3.36 -7.39
CA ILE A 23 3.06 3.41 -6.20
C ILE A 23 4.51 3.26 -6.61
N LEU A 24 5.33 4.19 -6.17
CA LEU A 24 6.76 4.12 -6.45
C LEU A 24 7.44 3.44 -5.28
N ALA A 25 8.20 2.42 -5.56
CA ALA A 25 8.85 1.65 -4.51
C ALA A 25 10.09 0.97 -5.06
N ASN A 26 10.85 0.37 -4.18
CA ASN A 26 12.02 -0.38 -4.57
C ASN A 26 11.62 -1.81 -4.85
N GLU A 27 11.97 -2.31 -6.02
CA GLU A 27 11.53 -3.64 -6.42
C GLU A 27 12.05 -4.72 -5.48
N ALA A 28 13.28 -4.58 -5.03
CA ALA A 28 13.85 -5.58 -4.12
C ALA A 28 13.08 -5.60 -2.80
N ASP A 29 12.64 -4.44 -2.33
CA ASP A 29 11.89 -4.37 -1.09
C ASP A 29 10.53 -5.02 -1.25
N VAL A 30 9.86 -4.78 -2.37
CA VAL A 30 8.56 -5.38 -2.62
C VAL A 30 8.71 -6.89 -2.72
N SER A 31 9.77 -7.35 -3.39
CA SER A 31 10.01 -8.78 -3.51
C SER A 31 10.28 -9.42 -2.16
N SER A 32 11.05 -8.76 -1.31
CA SER A 32 11.33 -9.28 0.02
C SER A 32 10.06 -9.45 0.83
N TRP A 33 9.17 -8.49 0.72
CA TRP A 33 7.89 -8.59 1.41
C TRP A 33 7.06 -9.73 0.85
N LYS A 34 6.99 -9.84 -0.47
CA LYS A 34 6.17 -10.87 -1.10
C LYS A 34 6.67 -12.27 -0.79
N ARG A 35 7.98 -12.43 -0.64
CA ARG A 35 8.54 -13.73 -0.28
C ARG A 35 8.38 -14.04 1.20
N GLY A 36 7.95 -13.06 1.99
CA GLY A 36 7.82 -13.28 3.42
C GLY A 36 9.09 -13.07 4.20
N ASP A 37 10.12 -12.50 3.56
CA ASP A 37 11.39 -12.26 4.25
C ASP A 37 11.28 -11.12 5.24
N LYS A 38 10.41 -10.16 4.98
CA LYS A 38 10.25 -9.00 5.84
C LYS A 38 8.78 -8.66 5.97
N TYR A 39 8.44 -8.04 7.09
CA TYR A 39 7.10 -7.48 7.23
C TYR A 39 7.01 -6.25 6.33
N ILE A 40 5.80 -5.92 5.91
CA ILE A 40 5.63 -4.81 4.99
C ILE A 40 6.10 -3.49 5.59
N GLN A 41 5.93 -3.32 6.89
CA GLN A 41 6.37 -2.10 7.53
C GLN A 41 7.88 -1.98 7.57
N ASP A 42 8.59 -3.08 7.48
CA ASP A 42 10.04 -3.06 7.45
C ASP A 42 10.53 -2.93 6.01
N ALA A 43 9.93 -3.65 5.11
CA ALA A 43 10.35 -3.62 3.71
C ALA A 43 9.94 -2.33 3.03
N LEU A 44 8.73 -1.85 3.31
CA LEU A 44 8.16 -0.71 2.64
C LEU A 44 7.77 0.39 3.62
N GLY A 45 8.58 0.56 4.65
CA GLY A 45 8.29 1.55 5.68
C GLY A 45 8.29 2.98 5.18
N TYR A 46 8.93 3.24 4.03
CA TYR A 46 8.94 4.59 3.48
C TYR A 46 7.64 4.93 2.76
N LEU A 47 6.76 3.97 2.57
CA LEU A 47 5.47 4.25 1.95
C LEU A 47 4.47 4.69 3.01
N SER A 48 3.47 5.43 2.57
CA SER A 48 2.40 5.82 3.48
C SER A 48 1.58 4.59 3.86
N ALA A 49 0.81 4.71 4.92
CA ALA A 49 -0.03 3.60 5.34
C ALA A 49 -1.03 3.23 4.24
N GLY A 50 -1.54 4.23 3.53
CA GLY A 50 -2.49 3.96 2.45
C GLY A 50 -1.85 3.20 1.31
N ASP A 51 -0.62 3.55 0.95
CA ASP A 51 0.08 2.85 -0.12
C ASP A 51 0.38 1.41 0.28
N ARG A 52 0.78 1.20 1.53
CA ARG A 52 1.03 -0.16 1.99
C ARG A 52 -0.25 -0.99 1.98
N GLU A 53 -1.36 -0.36 2.33
CA GLU A 53 -2.62 -1.08 2.33
C GLU A 53 -3.02 -1.50 0.93
N LEU A 54 -2.71 -0.68 -0.07
CA LEU A 54 -2.97 -1.05 -1.46
C LEU A 54 -2.26 -2.35 -1.82
N PHE A 55 -1.02 -2.51 -1.35
CA PHE A 55 -0.30 -3.75 -1.62
C PHE A 55 -0.90 -4.93 -0.85
N ILE A 56 -1.36 -4.69 0.36
CA ILE A 56 -1.85 -5.77 1.21
C ILE A 56 -3.22 -6.25 0.77
N SER A 57 -4.17 -5.31 0.66
CA SER A 57 -5.56 -5.69 0.43
C SER A 57 -6.12 -5.16 -0.88
N GLN A 58 -5.32 -4.43 -1.64
CA GLN A 58 -5.76 -3.80 -2.87
C GLN A 58 -6.95 -2.89 -2.63
N THR A 59 -6.92 -2.18 -1.50
CA THR A 59 -7.96 -1.23 -1.16
C THR A 59 -7.31 0.14 -1.07
N CYS A 60 -7.81 1.11 -1.82
CA CYS A 60 -7.22 2.43 -1.79
C CYS A 60 -7.57 3.12 -0.48
N ASP A 61 -6.83 4.19 -0.19
CA ASP A 61 -7.00 4.88 1.08
C ASP A 61 -8.43 5.37 1.27
N GLY A 62 -9.02 5.91 0.22
CA GLY A 62 -10.40 6.39 0.32
C GLY A 62 -11.40 5.30 0.66
N CYS A 63 -11.26 4.16 -0.01
CA CYS A 63 -12.16 3.04 0.25
C CYS A 63 -11.90 2.44 1.62
N PHE A 64 -10.62 2.37 2.02
CA PHE A 64 -10.27 1.82 3.32
C PHE A 64 -10.86 2.68 4.42
N ARG A 65 -10.77 3.99 4.30
CA ARG A 65 -11.36 4.88 5.29
C ARG A 65 -12.84 4.73 5.38
N LYS A 66 -13.49 4.59 4.23
CA LYS A 66 -14.92 4.44 4.20
C LYS A 66 -15.35 3.17 4.91
N MET A 67 -14.63 2.08 4.66
CA MET A 67 -14.94 0.82 5.33
C MET A 67 -14.69 0.91 6.81
N TYR A 68 -13.61 1.59 7.18
CA TYR A 68 -13.27 1.75 8.58
C TYR A 68 -14.36 2.54 9.31
N GLU A 69 -14.88 3.57 8.66
CA GLU A 69 -15.94 4.37 9.26
C GLU A 69 -17.22 3.56 9.46
N LEU A 70 -17.46 2.62 8.58
CA LEU A 70 -18.62 1.78 8.73
C LEU A 70 -18.50 0.84 9.91
N PHE A 71 -17.30 0.39 10.20
CA PHE A 71 -17.11 -0.48 11.34
C PHE A 71 -17.06 0.28 12.65
N LEU A 72 -16.53 1.49 12.65
CA LEU A 72 -16.47 2.25 13.85
C LEU A 72 -17.84 2.80 14.09
N ASP A 73 -18.41 2.50 15.21
CA ASP A 73 -19.69 3.02 15.53
C ASP A 73 -19.55 4.47 15.84
N PRO A 74 -20.14 5.26 15.09
CA PRO A 74 -19.99 6.64 15.33
C PRO A 74 -20.65 7.09 16.55
N GLU A 75 -21.25 6.57 17.21
CA GLU A 75 -21.71 7.05 18.19
C GLU A 75 -21.37 7.30 19.06
N GLU A 76 -21.21 7.65 19.04
CA GLU A 76 -20.86 7.83 19.55
C GLU A 76 -21.21 8.23 19.80
#